data_8629c09cd0eda57329d61a6981d5789c
#
_entry.id   8629c09cd0eda57329d61a6981d5789c
#
_cell.length_a   1.000
_cell.length_b   1.000
_cell.length_c   1.000
_cell.angle_alpha   90.00
_cell.angle_beta   90.00
_cell.angle_gamma   90.00
#
_symmetry.space_group_name_H-M   'P 1'
#
loop_
_entity.id
_entity.type
_entity.pdbx_description
1 polymer ?
#
loop_
_entity_poly.entity_id
_entity_poly.type
_entity_poly.pdbx_seq_one_letter_code
_entity_poly.pdbx_strand_id
1 'polypeptide(L)'
;MCSSQLVWVITGTSTGLGRELAKAALARGDKVIATARARSIAKLDDLKAEGADAIELDVTAPLDTLKAAAEKAVAIHGRVDVVVNNAGYILTGAIEECTPQETFDQYNTNVFGALNVSRAFLPYMRQRKSGTIVFLGSLGGWRGGPLAGLYSSTKWALRGINESLHAEIAPLGLRSVCFDFGYFRTKFLTADHRTPYEPRIEDYREATEKVNQALLAYSEKQPGDPKKGVQVMLDVVRGEGVAAGKPWEINVQLGSDCFAVVKQHCETALKRLSEWEDITKSTDIQE
;
A
#
# COMPACT_ATOMS: atom_id res chain seq x y z
N MET A 1 3.90 30.40 -5.71
CA MET A 1 2.68 29.92 -6.41
C MET A 1 1.91 29.11 -5.38
N CYS A 2 0.65 29.45 -5.07
CA CYS A 2 -0.19 28.59 -4.21
C CYS A 2 -0.33 27.26 -4.92
N SER A 3 0.13 26.17 -4.28
CA SER A 3 -0.10 24.83 -4.80
C SER A 3 -1.61 24.60 -4.89
N SER A 4 -2.09 24.04 -6.00
CA SER A 4 -3.52 23.76 -6.18
C SER A 4 -4.00 22.77 -5.12
N GLN A 5 -5.18 23.03 -4.54
CA GLN A 5 -5.83 22.11 -3.62
C GLN A 5 -6.14 20.78 -4.33
N LEU A 6 -5.72 19.66 -3.78
CA LEU A 6 -6.00 18.32 -4.30
C LEU A 6 -7.19 17.68 -3.57
N VAL A 7 -7.85 16.76 -4.26
CA VAL A 7 -8.93 15.91 -3.71
C VAL A 7 -8.40 14.48 -3.61
N TRP A 8 -8.31 13.98 -2.38
CA TRP A 8 -7.80 12.66 -2.05
C TRP A 8 -8.93 11.69 -1.70
N VAL A 9 -8.92 10.51 -2.25
CA VAL A 9 -9.67 9.35 -1.74
C VAL A 9 -8.67 8.40 -1.10
N ILE A 10 -8.88 8.07 0.17
CA ILE A 10 -7.96 7.22 0.93
C ILE A 10 -8.72 6.02 1.47
N THR A 11 -8.32 4.80 1.10
CA THR A 11 -8.95 3.58 1.60
C THR A 11 -8.40 3.19 2.98
N GLY A 12 -9.27 2.72 3.89
CA GLY A 12 -8.85 2.21 5.19
C GLY A 12 -8.33 3.27 6.16
N THR A 13 -9.04 4.39 6.30
CA THR A 13 -8.65 5.54 7.14
C THR A 13 -9.07 5.43 8.61
N SER A 14 -9.66 4.31 9.03
CA SER A 14 -10.06 4.14 10.42
C SER A 14 -8.90 4.09 11.42
N THR A 15 -7.70 3.75 10.96
CA THR A 15 -6.47 3.64 11.79
C THR A 15 -5.20 3.80 10.94
N GLY A 16 -4.05 3.85 11.60
CA GLY A 16 -2.72 3.69 10.99
C GLY A 16 -2.35 4.77 9.97
N LEU A 17 -1.57 4.37 8.96
CA LEU A 17 -1.03 5.29 7.95
C LEU A 17 -2.12 6.02 7.15
N GLY A 18 -3.22 5.34 6.80
CA GLY A 18 -4.31 5.97 6.07
C GLY A 18 -4.96 7.11 6.86
N ARG A 19 -5.08 6.93 8.19
CA ARG A 19 -5.60 7.98 9.07
C ARG A 19 -4.64 9.16 9.20
N GLU A 20 -3.36 8.89 9.43
CA GLU A 20 -2.35 9.93 9.52
C GLU A 20 -2.21 10.71 8.21
N LEU A 21 -2.31 10.01 7.06
CA LEU A 21 -2.30 10.66 5.75
C LEU A 21 -3.52 11.56 5.55
N ALA A 22 -4.71 11.11 5.96
CA ALA A 22 -5.93 11.92 5.88
C ALA A 22 -5.78 13.22 6.68
N LYS A 23 -5.31 13.14 7.93
CA LYS A 23 -5.05 14.32 8.78
C LYS A 23 -4.00 15.24 8.18
N ALA A 24 -2.92 14.68 7.67
CA ALA A 24 -1.84 15.46 7.08
C ALA A 24 -2.26 16.18 5.78
N ALA A 25 -3.09 15.55 4.94
CA ALA A 25 -3.64 16.18 3.74
C ALA A 25 -4.60 17.32 4.07
N LEU A 26 -5.50 17.11 5.05
CA LEU A 26 -6.40 18.17 5.56
C LEU A 26 -5.61 19.36 6.11
N ALA A 27 -4.56 19.10 6.90
CA ALA A 27 -3.71 20.14 7.46
C ALA A 27 -2.97 20.97 6.40
N ARG A 28 -2.72 20.40 5.21
CA ARG A 28 -2.18 21.14 4.03
C ARG A 28 -3.25 21.89 3.22
N GLY A 29 -4.52 21.83 3.64
CA GLY A 29 -5.64 22.48 2.96
C GLY A 29 -6.22 21.69 1.79
N ASP A 30 -5.87 20.42 1.65
CA ASP A 30 -6.46 19.51 0.66
C ASP A 30 -7.86 19.02 1.10
N LYS A 31 -8.63 18.52 0.15
CA LYS A 31 -9.88 17.83 0.41
C LYS A 31 -9.62 16.34 0.56
N VAL A 32 -10.25 15.73 1.55
CA VAL A 32 -10.07 14.30 1.83
C VAL A 32 -11.43 13.62 1.89
N ILE A 33 -11.58 12.57 1.11
CA ILE A 33 -12.67 11.61 1.18
C ILE A 33 -12.10 10.37 1.88
N ALA A 34 -12.33 10.29 3.18
CA ALA A 34 -11.88 9.21 4.04
C ALA A 34 -12.83 8.02 3.91
N THR A 35 -12.30 6.81 3.76
CA THR A 35 -13.17 5.63 3.62
C THR A 35 -12.87 4.55 4.64
N ALA A 36 -13.92 3.86 5.07
CA ALA A 36 -13.87 2.71 5.95
C ALA A 36 -15.02 1.75 5.65
N ARG A 37 -14.90 0.49 6.10
CA ARG A 37 -16.01 -0.47 6.06
C ARG A 37 -17.11 -0.06 7.04
N ALA A 38 -18.37 -0.50 6.81
CA ALA A 38 -19.53 -0.24 7.63
C ALA A 38 -19.24 -0.33 9.14
N ARG A 39 -18.62 -1.43 9.58
CA ARG A 39 -18.27 -1.67 11.00
C ARG A 39 -17.28 -0.65 11.60
N SER A 40 -16.63 0.16 10.78
CA SER A 40 -15.60 1.11 11.19
C SER A 40 -15.88 2.55 10.76
N ILE A 41 -17.01 2.81 10.12
CA ILE A 41 -17.33 4.14 9.58
C ILE A 41 -17.45 5.19 10.69
N ALA A 42 -18.02 4.83 11.85
CA ALA A 42 -18.11 5.71 13.00
C ALA A 42 -16.74 6.14 13.56
N LYS A 43 -15.66 5.38 13.29
CA LYS A 43 -14.30 5.78 13.67
C LYS A 43 -13.75 6.96 12.85
N LEU A 44 -14.51 7.46 11.87
CA LEU A 44 -14.12 8.60 11.04
C LEU A 44 -14.75 9.93 11.50
N ASP A 45 -15.51 9.93 12.60
CA ASP A 45 -16.23 11.14 13.05
C ASP A 45 -15.30 12.30 13.42
N ASP A 46 -14.11 12.00 13.97
CA ASP A 46 -13.11 13.03 14.22
C ASP A 46 -12.48 13.57 12.92
N LEU A 47 -12.24 12.71 11.91
CA LEU A 47 -11.79 13.19 10.59
C LEU A 47 -12.86 14.08 9.93
N LYS A 48 -14.15 13.73 10.08
CA LYS A 48 -15.25 14.61 9.64
C LYS A 48 -15.24 15.95 10.36
N ALA A 49 -15.02 15.95 11.66
CA ALA A 49 -14.89 17.19 12.43
C ALA A 49 -13.67 18.04 11.99
N GLU A 50 -12.62 17.40 11.49
CA GLU A 50 -11.44 18.06 10.91
C GLU A 50 -11.66 18.48 9.43
N GLY A 51 -12.83 18.20 8.83
CA GLY A 51 -13.21 18.64 7.49
C GLY A 51 -13.12 17.58 6.38
N ALA A 52 -12.91 16.29 6.73
CA ALA A 52 -13.00 15.21 5.75
C ALA A 52 -14.45 14.86 5.42
N ASP A 53 -14.70 14.46 4.18
CA ASP A 53 -15.89 13.69 3.83
C ASP A 53 -15.64 12.21 4.18
N ALA A 54 -16.70 11.47 4.50
CA ALA A 54 -16.60 10.06 4.81
C ALA A 54 -17.56 9.23 3.94
N ILE A 55 -17.01 8.16 3.33
CA ILE A 55 -17.78 7.20 2.53
C ILE A 55 -17.52 5.79 3.07
N GLU A 56 -18.61 5.03 3.23
CA GLU A 56 -18.51 3.61 3.44
C GLU A 56 -17.96 2.94 2.17
N LEU A 57 -16.86 2.21 2.32
CA LEU A 57 -16.24 1.48 1.21
C LEU A 57 -15.54 0.23 1.75
N ASP A 58 -15.99 -0.93 1.29
CA ASP A 58 -15.28 -2.20 1.43
C ASP A 58 -14.55 -2.48 0.11
N VAL A 59 -13.23 -2.53 0.14
CA VAL A 59 -12.42 -2.77 -1.08
C VAL A 59 -12.64 -4.15 -1.69
N THR A 60 -13.22 -5.10 -0.93
CA THR A 60 -13.56 -6.45 -1.39
C THR A 60 -14.96 -6.54 -2.03
N ALA A 61 -15.70 -5.44 -2.06
CA ALA A 61 -17.02 -5.39 -2.69
C ALA A 61 -16.93 -5.63 -4.21
N PRO A 62 -18.01 -6.07 -4.85
CA PRO A 62 -18.08 -6.20 -6.30
C PRO A 62 -17.71 -4.89 -7.01
N LEU A 63 -17.08 -5.00 -8.19
CA LEU A 63 -16.58 -3.85 -8.93
C LEU A 63 -17.67 -2.78 -9.20
N ASP A 64 -18.91 -3.17 -9.46
CA ASP A 64 -19.99 -2.22 -9.73
C ASP A 64 -20.39 -1.43 -8.46
N THR A 65 -20.29 -2.06 -7.28
CA THR A 65 -20.42 -1.34 -6.00
C THR A 65 -19.30 -0.32 -5.82
N LEU A 66 -18.06 -0.68 -6.16
CA LEU A 66 -16.92 0.23 -6.09
C LEU A 66 -17.03 1.37 -7.12
N LYS A 67 -17.56 1.11 -8.32
CA LYS A 67 -17.86 2.18 -9.31
C LYS A 67 -18.91 3.16 -8.80
N ALA A 68 -19.99 2.66 -8.18
CA ALA A 68 -21.00 3.51 -7.57
C ALA A 68 -20.43 4.36 -6.40
N ALA A 69 -19.52 3.80 -5.61
CA ALA A 69 -18.80 4.54 -4.58
C ALA A 69 -17.86 5.60 -5.18
N ALA A 70 -17.20 5.30 -6.28
CA ALA A 70 -16.34 6.26 -6.99
C ALA A 70 -17.16 7.41 -7.59
N GLU A 71 -18.31 7.13 -8.17
CA GLU A 71 -19.23 8.17 -8.67
C GLU A 71 -19.65 9.12 -7.53
N LYS A 72 -20.08 8.58 -6.39
CA LYS A 72 -20.40 9.36 -5.20
C LYS A 72 -19.21 10.22 -4.74
N ALA A 73 -18.01 9.63 -4.66
CA ALA A 73 -16.80 10.34 -4.27
C ALA A 73 -16.48 11.51 -5.20
N VAL A 74 -16.55 11.27 -6.52
CA VAL A 74 -16.33 12.32 -7.52
C VAL A 74 -17.35 13.43 -7.42
N ALA A 75 -18.62 13.10 -7.15
CA ALA A 75 -19.71 14.09 -7.04
C ALA A 75 -19.51 15.08 -5.88
N ILE A 76 -18.83 14.69 -4.78
CA ILE A 76 -18.63 15.56 -3.60
C ILE A 76 -17.83 16.83 -3.97
N HIS A 77 -16.74 16.69 -4.73
CA HIS A 77 -15.87 17.82 -5.08
C HIS A 77 -15.73 18.04 -6.60
N GLY A 78 -16.52 17.33 -7.41
CA GLY A 78 -16.48 17.38 -8.87
C GLY A 78 -15.27 16.67 -9.49
N ARG A 79 -14.33 16.18 -8.68
CA ARG A 79 -13.14 15.44 -9.12
C ARG A 79 -12.52 14.64 -7.98
N VAL A 80 -11.62 13.73 -8.35
CA VAL A 80 -10.65 13.08 -7.47
C VAL A 80 -9.28 13.16 -8.13
N ASP A 81 -8.29 13.68 -7.43
CA ASP A 81 -6.93 13.87 -7.95
C ASP A 81 -5.98 12.76 -7.53
N VAL A 82 -6.18 12.20 -6.33
CA VAL A 82 -5.33 11.15 -5.80
C VAL A 82 -6.18 10.04 -5.20
N VAL A 83 -5.92 8.81 -5.59
CA VAL A 83 -6.52 7.61 -4.98
C VAL A 83 -5.45 6.82 -4.27
N VAL A 84 -5.62 6.60 -2.96
CA VAL A 84 -4.66 5.89 -2.12
C VAL A 84 -5.21 4.53 -1.71
N ASN A 85 -4.63 3.48 -2.28
CA ASN A 85 -4.90 2.09 -1.93
C ASN A 85 -4.10 1.71 -0.68
N ASN A 86 -4.63 2.10 0.49
CA ASN A 86 -4.02 1.84 1.79
C ASN A 86 -4.66 0.66 2.54
N ALA A 87 -5.93 0.34 2.27
CA ALA A 87 -6.61 -0.77 2.95
C ALA A 87 -5.85 -2.08 2.78
N GLY A 88 -5.62 -2.78 3.88
CA GLY A 88 -4.88 -4.05 3.90
C GLY A 88 -4.70 -4.58 5.31
N TYR A 89 -4.30 -5.84 5.41
CA TYR A 89 -3.98 -6.52 6.66
C TYR A 89 -2.89 -7.57 6.44
N ILE A 90 -2.39 -8.17 7.53
CA ILE A 90 -1.40 -9.25 7.50
C ILE A 90 -2.08 -10.56 7.87
N LEU A 91 -2.08 -11.54 6.96
CA LEU A 91 -2.33 -12.94 7.29
C LEU A 91 -1.05 -13.51 7.90
N THR A 92 -1.18 -14.05 9.10
CA THR A 92 -0.07 -14.63 9.86
C THR A 92 -0.17 -16.16 9.88
N GLY A 93 0.84 -16.84 9.37
CA GLY A 93 0.96 -18.30 9.34
C GLY A 93 2.10 -18.76 8.44
N ALA A 94 2.60 -19.96 8.63
CA ALA A 94 3.43 -20.60 7.62
C ALA A 94 2.57 -20.82 6.36
N ILE A 95 3.18 -20.79 5.18
CA ILE A 95 2.43 -20.87 3.92
C ILE A 95 1.57 -22.13 3.86
N GLU A 96 2.09 -23.26 4.33
CA GLU A 96 1.39 -24.54 4.36
C GLU A 96 0.26 -24.57 5.39
N GLU A 97 0.36 -23.80 6.47
CA GLU A 97 -0.68 -23.73 7.52
C GLU A 97 -1.87 -22.85 7.11
N CYS A 98 -1.66 -21.89 6.21
CA CYS A 98 -2.72 -21.00 5.76
C CYS A 98 -3.67 -21.72 4.80
N THR A 99 -4.97 -21.66 5.08
CA THR A 99 -5.98 -22.28 4.22
C THR A 99 -6.11 -21.57 2.87
N PRO A 100 -6.65 -22.24 1.83
CA PRO A 100 -6.96 -21.59 0.55
C PRO A 100 -7.88 -20.36 0.70
N GLN A 101 -8.85 -20.40 1.63
CA GLN A 101 -9.77 -19.29 1.86
C GLN A 101 -9.05 -18.10 2.49
N GLU A 102 -8.22 -18.31 3.52
CA GLU A 102 -7.41 -17.26 4.13
C GLU A 102 -6.46 -16.61 3.11
N THR A 103 -5.86 -17.43 2.24
CA THR A 103 -5.02 -16.95 1.14
C THR A 103 -5.81 -16.08 0.17
N PHE A 104 -6.99 -16.56 -0.26
CA PHE A 104 -7.88 -15.80 -1.13
C PHE A 104 -8.27 -14.45 -0.49
N ASP A 105 -8.69 -14.45 0.78
CA ASP A 105 -9.12 -13.24 1.48
C ASP A 105 -7.99 -12.21 1.62
N GLN A 106 -6.75 -12.69 1.86
CA GLN A 106 -5.56 -11.83 1.88
C GLN A 106 -5.33 -11.15 0.53
N TYR A 107 -5.38 -11.92 -0.56
CA TYR A 107 -5.23 -11.38 -1.92
C TYR A 107 -6.42 -10.51 -2.32
N ASN A 108 -7.63 -10.93 -1.97
CA ASN A 108 -8.86 -10.18 -2.28
C ASN A 108 -8.82 -8.78 -1.65
N THR A 109 -8.34 -8.65 -0.43
CA THR A 109 -8.19 -7.34 0.22
C THR A 109 -7.01 -6.56 -0.33
N ASN A 110 -5.80 -7.15 -0.29
CA ASN A 110 -4.56 -6.40 -0.50
C ASN A 110 -4.24 -6.15 -1.97
N VAL A 111 -4.69 -7.02 -2.88
CA VAL A 111 -4.37 -6.96 -4.32
C VAL A 111 -5.61 -6.64 -5.15
N PHE A 112 -6.60 -7.53 -5.14
CA PHE A 112 -7.76 -7.37 -6.02
C PHE A 112 -8.59 -6.16 -5.63
N GLY A 113 -8.74 -5.89 -4.32
CA GLY A 113 -9.40 -4.70 -3.82
C GLY A 113 -8.71 -3.42 -4.28
N ALA A 114 -7.39 -3.32 -4.15
CA ALA A 114 -6.61 -2.18 -4.62
C ALA A 114 -6.75 -1.97 -6.14
N LEU A 115 -6.72 -3.06 -6.92
CA LEU A 115 -6.95 -3.01 -8.37
C LEU A 115 -8.35 -2.52 -8.72
N ASN A 116 -9.38 -3.05 -8.06
CA ASN A 116 -10.77 -2.72 -8.36
C ASN A 116 -11.11 -1.29 -7.95
N VAL A 117 -10.59 -0.80 -6.81
CA VAL A 117 -10.66 0.61 -6.45
C VAL A 117 -10.00 1.48 -7.52
N SER A 118 -8.78 1.14 -7.94
CA SER A 118 -8.10 1.88 -9.02
C SER A 118 -8.92 1.88 -10.32
N ARG A 119 -9.46 0.73 -10.74
CA ARG A 119 -10.34 0.60 -11.91
C ARG A 119 -11.59 1.48 -11.82
N ALA A 120 -12.15 1.64 -10.64
CA ALA A 120 -13.36 2.46 -10.43
C ALA A 120 -13.08 3.97 -10.63
N PHE A 121 -11.89 4.45 -10.28
CA PHE A 121 -11.54 5.88 -10.37
C PHE A 121 -10.79 6.26 -11.67
N LEU A 122 -10.05 5.35 -12.28
CA LEU A 122 -9.25 5.62 -13.49
C LEU A 122 -10.05 6.26 -14.64
N PRO A 123 -11.31 5.88 -14.95
CA PRO A 123 -12.10 6.53 -16.00
C PRO A 123 -12.23 8.04 -15.81
N TYR A 124 -12.49 8.50 -14.59
CA TYR A 124 -12.63 9.92 -14.26
C TYR A 124 -11.30 10.68 -14.39
N MET A 125 -10.20 10.06 -13.94
CA MET A 125 -8.85 10.63 -14.08
C MET A 125 -8.44 10.70 -15.54
N ARG A 126 -8.67 9.62 -16.31
CA ARG A 126 -8.33 9.55 -17.74
C ARG A 126 -9.08 10.59 -18.56
N GLN A 127 -10.36 10.83 -18.28
CA GLN A 127 -11.14 11.88 -18.93
C GLN A 127 -10.54 13.28 -18.71
N ARG A 128 -9.99 13.54 -17.52
CA ARG A 128 -9.35 14.80 -17.15
C ARG A 128 -7.88 14.87 -17.55
N LYS A 129 -7.28 13.77 -18.00
CA LYS A 129 -5.84 13.62 -18.26
C LYS A 129 -4.97 14.04 -17.07
N SER A 130 -5.46 13.79 -15.86
CA SER A 130 -4.79 14.16 -14.62
C SER A 130 -5.26 13.28 -13.48
N GLY A 131 -4.31 12.75 -12.71
CA GLY A 131 -4.59 11.94 -11.51
C GLY A 131 -3.41 11.09 -11.12
N THR A 132 -3.41 10.68 -9.86
CA THR A 132 -2.36 9.82 -9.28
C THR A 132 -2.98 8.65 -8.54
N ILE A 133 -2.56 7.43 -8.89
CA ILE A 133 -2.88 6.22 -8.14
C ILE A 133 -1.71 5.90 -7.22
N VAL A 134 -1.99 5.72 -5.94
CA VAL A 134 -1.01 5.38 -4.91
C VAL A 134 -1.29 3.99 -4.36
N PHE A 135 -0.25 3.17 -4.28
CA PHE A 135 -0.29 1.88 -3.59
C PHE A 135 0.58 1.92 -2.34
N LEU A 136 0.08 1.34 -1.24
CA LEU A 136 0.87 1.11 -0.04
C LEU A 136 1.58 -0.24 -0.15
N GLY A 137 2.85 -0.16 -0.52
CA GLY A 137 3.80 -1.26 -0.51
C GLY A 137 4.35 -1.56 0.89
N SER A 138 5.43 -2.30 0.93
CA SER A 138 6.13 -2.69 2.17
C SER A 138 7.54 -3.18 1.83
N LEU A 139 8.45 -3.12 2.79
CA LEU A 139 9.71 -3.88 2.72
C LEU A 139 9.47 -5.38 2.44
N GLY A 140 8.28 -5.91 2.81
CA GLY A 140 7.83 -7.25 2.44
C GLY A 140 7.64 -7.46 0.93
N GLY A 141 7.53 -6.40 0.13
CA GLY A 141 7.58 -6.47 -1.34
C GLY A 141 8.98 -6.62 -1.93
N TRP A 142 10.01 -6.76 -1.08
CA TRP A 142 11.41 -6.96 -1.46
C TRP A 142 12.03 -8.19 -0.80
N ARG A 143 11.42 -8.68 0.26
CA ARG A 143 11.90 -9.83 1.02
C ARG A 143 10.74 -10.64 1.57
N GLY A 144 10.71 -11.95 1.30
CA GLY A 144 9.88 -12.90 2.02
C GLY A 144 10.43 -13.16 3.41
N GLY A 145 9.58 -13.65 4.30
CA GLY A 145 9.96 -14.06 5.65
C GLY A 145 8.95 -15.01 6.26
N PRO A 146 9.33 -15.78 7.28
CA PRO A 146 8.42 -16.69 7.98
C PRO A 146 7.19 -15.93 8.51
N LEU A 147 6.06 -16.61 8.63
CA LEU A 147 4.77 -16.11 9.10
C LEU A 147 4.08 -15.05 8.24
N ALA A 148 4.76 -14.39 7.33
CA ALA A 148 4.21 -13.31 6.52
C ALA A 148 4.39 -13.56 5.01
N GLY A 149 4.61 -14.81 4.59
CA GLY A 149 4.89 -15.14 3.18
C GLY A 149 3.77 -14.72 2.25
N LEU A 150 2.51 -15.02 2.58
CA LEU A 150 1.34 -14.64 1.78
C LEU A 150 1.10 -13.12 1.80
N TYR A 151 1.31 -12.45 2.92
CA TYR A 151 1.29 -10.97 2.95
C TYR A 151 2.39 -10.38 2.06
N SER A 152 3.62 -10.86 2.20
CA SER A 152 4.76 -10.39 1.39
C SER A 152 4.47 -10.56 -0.09
N SER A 153 3.95 -11.70 -0.53
CA SER A 153 3.59 -11.94 -1.93
C SER A 153 2.57 -10.94 -2.47
N THR A 154 1.60 -10.49 -1.63
CA THR A 154 0.69 -9.41 -2.05
C THR A 154 1.41 -8.08 -2.28
N LYS A 155 2.47 -7.79 -1.51
CA LYS A 155 3.24 -6.55 -1.67
C LYS A 155 4.18 -6.61 -2.88
N TRP A 156 4.72 -7.79 -3.20
CA TRP A 156 5.40 -8.04 -4.48
C TRP A 156 4.45 -7.82 -5.68
N ALA A 157 3.24 -8.36 -5.59
CA ALA A 157 2.23 -8.19 -6.63
C ALA A 157 1.90 -6.70 -6.87
N LEU A 158 1.71 -5.91 -5.81
CA LEU A 158 1.40 -4.48 -5.93
C LEU A 158 2.53 -3.70 -6.62
N ARG A 159 3.80 -4.06 -6.41
CA ARG A 159 4.92 -3.42 -7.11
C ARG A 159 4.86 -3.69 -8.61
N GLY A 160 4.77 -4.95 -9.02
CA GLY A 160 4.66 -5.31 -10.44
C GLY A 160 3.44 -4.69 -11.11
N ILE A 161 2.30 -4.65 -10.39
CA ILE A 161 1.09 -3.98 -10.85
C ILE A 161 1.33 -2.47 -11.03
N ASN A 162 1.98 -1.81 -10.07
CA ASN A 162 2.27 -0.39 -10.13
C ASN A 162 3.19 -0.04 -11.31
N GLU A 163 4.24 -0.82 -11.54
CA GLU A 163 5.16 -0.63 -12.66
C GLU A 163 4.44 -0.72 -14.01
N SER A 164 3.64 -1.76 -14.20
CA SER A 164 2.84 -1.95 -15.42
C SER A 164 1.80 -0.85 -15.59
N LEU A 165 1.03 -0.57 -14.52
CA LEU A 165 0.01 0.48 -14.55
C LEU A 165 0.61 1.84 -14.90
N HIS A 166 1.77 2.19 -14.32
CA HIS A 166 2.43 3.46 -14.62
C HIS A 166 2.76 3.57 -16.11
N ALA A 167 3.35 2.54 -16.69
CA ALA A 167 3.68 2.52 -18.11
C ALA A 167 2.43 2.70 -19.01
N GLU A 168 1.29 2.10 -18.62
CA GLU A 168 0.03 2.19 -19.35
C GLU A 168 -0.63 3.58 -19.25
N ILE A 169 -0.58 4.22 -18.07
CA ILE A 169 -1.34 5.46 -17.81
C ILE A 169 -0.52 6.74 -17.99
N ALA A 170 0.80 6.68 -17.96
CA ALA A 170 1.67 7.86 -18.13
C ALA A 170 1.45 8.57 -19.48
N PRO A 171 1.28 7.86 -20.63
CA PRO A 171 0.94 8.51 -21.89
C PRO A 171 -0.42 9.23 -21.89
N LEU A 172 -1.29 8.90 -20.93
CA LEU A 172 -2.60 9.52 -20.75
C LEU A 172 -2.57 10.74 -19.82
N GLY A 173 -1.39 11.14 -19.33
CA GLY A 173 -1.21 12.23 -18.39
C GLY A 173 -1.45 11.87 -16.92
N LEU A 174 -1.55 10.58 -16.60
CA LEU A 174 -1.74 10.08 -15.23
C LEU A 174 -0.43 9.53 -14.66
N ARG A 175 -0.40 9.33 -13.34
CA ARG A 175 0.76 8.78 -12.65
C ARG A 175 0.36 7.68 -11.68
N SER A 176 1.28 6.77 -11.40
CA SER A 176 1.15 5.89 -10.24
C SER A 176 2.45 5.82 -9.46
N VAL A 177 2.35 5.46 -8.17
CA VAL A 177 3.49 5.28 -7.27
C VAL A 177 3.15 4.23 -6.21
N CYS A 178 4.14 3.38 -5.90
CA CYS A 178 4.10 2.46 -4.78
C CYS A 178 5.05 2.98 -3.69
N PHE A 179 4.53 3.22 -2.49
CA PHE A 179 5.35 3.57 -1.32
C PHE A 179 5.63 2.32 -0.50
N ASP A 180 6.87 1.88 -0.50
CA ASP A 180 7.31 0.72 0.28
C ASP A 180 7.72 1.13 1.68
N PHE A 181 6.85 0.88 2.64
CA PHE A 181 7.10 1.20 4.05
C PHE A 181 7.94 0.13 4.74
N GLY A 182 8.91 0.57 5.53
CA GLY A 182 9.51 -0.22 6.59
C GLY A 182 8.56 -0.42 7.76
N TYR A 183 9.10 -0.68 8.94
CA TYR A 183 8.30 -0.78 10.15
C TYR A 183 8.03 0.61 10.73
N PHE A 184 6.80 1.07 10.55
CA PHE A 184 6.31 2.34 11.10
C PHE A 184 5.44 2.10 12.34
N ARG A 185 5.58 2.97 13.34
CA ARG A 185 4.92 2.85 14.64
C ARG A 185 3.42 3.13 14.53
N THR A 186 2.68 2.12 14.13
CA THR A 186 1.22 2.09 14.02
C THR A 186 0.68 0.83 14.69
N LYS A 187 -0.62 0.71 14.82
CA LYS A 187 -1.28 -0.51 15.31
C LYS A 187 -1.29 -1.66 14.28
N PHE A 188 -0.49 -1.59 13.21
CA PHE A 188 -0.54 -2.58 12.12
C PHE A 188 -0.09 -3.99 12.54
N LEU A 189 0.73 -4.11 13.58
CA LEU A 189 1.14 -5.39 14.16
C LEU A 189 0.21 -5.90 15.28
N THR A 190 -0.83 -5.13 15.64
CA THR A 190 -1.81 -5.56 16.64
C THR A 190 -2.89 -6.46 16.03
N ALA A 191 -3.66 -7.12 16.88
CA ALA A 191 -4.73 -8.04 16.48
C ALA A 191 -5.82 -7.42 15.58
N ASP A 192 -5.94 -6.10 15.53
CA ASP A 192 -6.89 -5.41 14.65
C ASP A 192 -6.51 -5.47 13.16
N HIS A 193 -5.21 -5.67 12.84
CA HIS A 193 -4.67 -5.61 11.48
C HIS A 193 -3.79 -6.82 11.11
N ARG A 194 -3.53 -7.69 12.06
CA ARG A 194 -2.82 -8.94 11.87
C ARG A 194 -3.71 -10.08 12.35
N THR A 195 -3.90 -11.11 11.51
CA THR A 195 -4.61 -12.30 11.98
C THR A 195 -3.85 -12.93 13.16
N PRO A 196 -4.56 -13.44 14.18
CA PRO A 196 -3.91 -14.22 15.22
C PRO A 196 -3.10 -15.35 14.58
N TYR A 197 -1.91 -15.63 15.12
CA TYR A 197 -1.17 -16.80 14.71
C TYR A 197 -1.68 -18.01 15.48
N GLU A 198 -2.11 -19.01 14.73
CA GLU A 198 -2.56 -20.30 15.25
C GLU A 198 -1.69 -21.40 14.61
N PRO A 199 -0.77 -22.02 15.38
CA PRO A 199 0.04 -23.11 14.87
C PRO A 199 -0.85 -24.33 14.59
N ARG A 200 -0.80 -24.84 13.36
CA ARG A 200 -1.60 -25.98 12.89
C ARG A 200 -0.76 -27.20 12.59
N ILE A 201 0.54 -27.01 12.30
CA ILE A 201 1.51 -28.07 11.99
C ILE A 201 2.65 -28.00 12.99
N GLU A 202 2.85 -29.09 13.72
CA GLU A 202 3.84 -29.15 14.81
C GLU A 202 5.26 -28.84 14.36
N ASP A 203 5.65 -29.29 13.16
CA ASP A 203 7.00 -29.12 12.61
C ASP A 203 7.37 -27.63 12.39
N TYR A 204 6.39 -26.75 12.22
CA TYR A 204 6.62 -25.29 12.08
C TYR A 204 6.59 -24.54 13.41
N ARG A 205 6.02 -25.11 14.47
CA ARG A 205 5.68 -24.43 15.72
C ARG A 205 6.85 -23.64 16.31
N GLU A 206 8.00 -24.28 16.52
CA GLU A 206 9.13 -23.63 17.17
C GLU A 206 9.61 -22.39 16.39
N ALA A 207 9.81 -22.53 15.08
CA ALA A 207 10.32 -21.44 14.24
C ALA A 207 9.31 -20.30 14.11
N THR A 208 8.02 -20.63 13.92
CA THR A 208 6.96 -19.64 13.72
C THR A 208 6.59 -18.94 15.01
N GLU A 209 6.56 -19.63 16.15
CA GLU A 209 6.30 -19.01 17.44
C GLU A 209 7.38 -18.02 17.85
N LYS A 210 8.66 -18.34 17.60
CA LYS A 210 9.78 -17.42 17.82
C LYS A 210 9.61 -16.13 17.02
N VAL A 211 9.22 -16.22 15.75
CA VAL A 211 8.98 -15.04 14.91
C VAL A 211 7.74 -14.28 15.40
N ASN A 212 6.67 -14.97 15.79
CA ASN A 212 5.46 -14.36 16.33
C ASN A 212 5.75 -13.54 17.60
N GLN A 213 6.52 -14.11 18.54
CA GLN A 213 6.93 -13.43 19.77
C GLN A 213 7.80 -12.19 19.45
N ALA A 214 8.71 -12.30 18.50
CA ALA A 214 9.54 -11.18 18.07
C ALA A 214 8.68 -10.02 17.49
N LEU A 215 7.68 -10.34 16.66
CA LEU A 215 6.76 -9.33 16.10
C LEU A 215 5.91 -8.67 17.19
N LEU A 216 5.41 -9.42 18.16
CA LEU A 216 4.65 -8.90 19.30
C LEU A 216 5.53 -7.97 20.16
N ALA A 217 6.76 -8.38 20.48
CA ALA A 217 7.70 -7.57 21.25
C ALA A 217 8.16 -6.30 20.51
N TYR A 218 8.09 -6.29 19.17
CA TYR A 218 8.45 -5.17 18.32
C TYR A 218 7.31 -4.17 18.12
N SER A 219 6.06 -4.59 18.41
CA SER A 219 4.89 -3.71 18.30
C SER A 219 5.05 -2.49 19.20
N GLU A 220 4.72 -1.31 18.68
CA GLU A 220 4.86 0.02 19.28
C GLU A 220 6.33 0.50 19.52
N LYS A 221 7.32 -0.31 19.10
CA LYS A 221 8.75 0.03 19.15
C LYS A 221 9.36 0.24 17.76
N GLN A 222 8.54 0.20 16.71
CA GLN A 222 8.99 0.38 15.33
C GLN A 222 9.71 1.75 15.19
N PRO A 223 10.80 1.83 14.39
CA PRO A 223 11.59 3.05 14.24
C PRO A 223 10.92 4.14 13.41
N GLY A 224 10.07 3.75 12.46
CA GLY A 224 9.43 4.69 11.54
C GLY A 224 8.36 5.54 12.24
N ASP A 225 8.41 6.84 11.99
CA ASP A 225 7.40 7.80 12.41
C ASP A 225 6.31 7.92 11.34
N PRO A 226 5.07 7.47 11.61
CA PRO A 226 3.99 7.52 10.63
C PRO A 226 3.68 8.94 10.15
N LYS A 227 3.79 9.95 11.01
CA LYS A 227 3.55 11.34 10.64
C LYS A 227 4.60 11.84 9.65
N LYS A 228 5.87 11.52 9.87
CA LYS A 228 6.95 11.86 8.91
C LYS A 228 6.79 11.10 7.59
N GLY A 229 6.46 9.82 7.66
CA GLY A 229 6.24 9.00 6.46
C GLY A 229 5.15 9.55 5.55
N VAL A 230 3.99 9.94 6.10
CA VAL A 230 2.90 10.50 5.30
C VAL A 230 3.21 11.91 4.79
N GLN A 231 4.02 12.70 5.50
CA GLN A 231 4.49 13.99 4.96
C GLN A 231 5.33 13.79 3.70
N VAL A 232 6.23 12.81 3.68
CA VAL A 232 7.01 12.46 2.48
C VAL A 232 6.09 11.99 1.35
N MET A 233 5.05 11.19 1.64
CA MET A 233 4.06 10.81 0.62
C MET A 233 3.39 12.03 -0.02
N LEU A 234 2.96 12.98 0.80
CA LEU A 234 2.34 14.23 0.31
C LEU A 234 3.32 15.02 -0.55
N ASP A 235 4.56 15.17 -0.10
CA ASP A 235 5.61 15.89 -0.83
C ASP A 235 5.87 15.23 -2.21
N VAL A 236 6.00 13.92 -2.26
CA VAL A 236 6.22 13.17 -3.52
C VAL A 236 5.05 13.34 -4.48
N VAL A 237 3.82 13.13 -4.00
CA VAL A 237 2.61 13.24 -4.85
C VAL A 237 2.46 14.65 -5.42
N ARG A 238 2.80 15.68 -4.63
CA ARG A 238 2.68 17.09 -5.01
C ARG A 238 3.92 17.64 -5.74
N GLY A 239 5.05 16.92 -5.70
CA GLY A 239 6.32 17.39 -6.24
C GLY A 239 6.89 18.61 -5.47
N GLU A 240 6.66 18.66 -4.16
CA GLU A 240 7.09 19.76 -3.28
C GLU A 240 7.92 19.25 -2.10
N GLY A 241 8.32 20.12 -1.17
CA GLY A 241 9.06 19.76 0.04
C GLY A 241 10.32 18.97 -0.28
N VAL A 242 10.45 17.79 0.32
CA VAL A 242 11.63 16.91 0.10
C VAL A 242 11.72 16.34 -1.32
N ALA A 243 10.64 16.37 -2.08
CA ALA A 243 10.57 15.91 -3.46
C ALA A 243 10.68 17.06 -4.49
N ALA A 244 10.83 18.30 -4.05
CA ALA A 244 10.94 19.45 -4.96
C ALA A 244 12.12 19.29 -5.91
N GLY A 245 11.85 19.42 -7.23
CA GLY A 245 12.88 19.30 -8.28
C GLY A 245 13.38 17.88 -8.55
N LYS A 246 12.85 16.87 -7.87
CA LYS A 246 13.17 15.47 -8.18
C LYS A 246 12.28 14.96 -9.32
N PRO A 247 12.80 14.05 -10.18
CA PRO A 247 11.98 13.37 -11.17
C PRO A 247 10.91 12.53 -10.47
N TRP A 248 9.82 12.24 -11.19
CA TRP A 248 8.82 11.31 -10.68
C TRP A 248 9.39 9.91 -10.48
N GLU A 249 9.20 9.36 -9.30
CA GLU A 249 9.63 8.00 -8.96
C GLU A 249 8.41 7.11 -8.72
N ILE A 250 8.43 5.92 -9.30
CA ILE A 250 7.30 4.98 -9.24
C ILE A 250 7.34 4.04 -8.02
N ASN A 251 8.52 3.85 -7.42
CA ASN A 251 8.71 3.02 -6.24
C ASN A 251 9.55 3.77 -5.21
N VAL A 252 8.93 4.27 -4.15
CA VAL A 252 9.59 5.09 -3.13
C VAL A 252 9.67 4.31 -1.81
N GLN A 253 10.89 4.08 -1.32
CA GLN A 253 11.14 3.38 -0.07
C GLN A 253 11.15 4.37 1.11
N LEU A 254 10.42 4.04 2.17
CA LEU A 254 10.30 4.84 3.37
C LEU A 254 10.74 4.05 4.61
N GLY A 255 11.68 4.64 5.36
CA GLY A 255 12.29 4.04 6.55
C GLY A 255 13.71 3.51 6.29
N SER A 256 14.59 3.66 7.27
CA SER A 256 15.98 3.20 7.19
C SER A 256 16.09 1.68 7.08
N ASP A 257 15.18 0.95 7.70
CA ASP A 257 15.04 -0.49 7.62
C ASP A 257 14.59 -0.96 6.23
N CYS A 258 13.63 -0.26 5.61
CA CYS A 258 13.24 -0.52 4.22
C CYS A 258 14.42 -0.27 3.28
N PHE A 259 15.12 0.86 3.42
CA PHE A 259 16.31 1.16 2.64
C PHE A 259 17.35 0.06 2.72
N ALA A 260 17.66 -0.40 3.94
CA ALA A 260 18.66 -1.46 4.15
C ALA A 260 18.25 -2.79 3.49
N VAL A 261 16.98 -3.19 3.64
CA VAL A 261 16.44 -4.42 3.02
C VAL A 261 16.50 -4.34 1.50
N VAL A 262 16.07 -3.22 0.91
CA VAL A 262 16.05 -3.04 -0.55
C VAL A 262 17.46 -3.04 -1.10
N LYS A 263 18.38 -2.30 -0.49
CA LYS A 263 19.78 -2.27 -0.88
C LYS A 263 20.37 -3.69 -0.88
N GLN A 264 20.23 -4.42 0.23
CA GLN A 264 20.73 -5.80 0.34
C GLN A 264 20.10 -6.73 -0.69
N HIS A 265 18.79 -6.59 -0.97
CA HIS A 265 18.12 -7.38 -1.99
C HIS A 265 18.73 -7.15 -3.38
N CYS A 266 18.92 -5.89 -3.76
CA CYS A 266 19.52 -5.53 -5.05
C CYS A 266 20.97 -6.04 -5.17
N GLU A 267 21.80 -5.84 -4.14
CA GLU A 267 23.19 -6.33 -4.12
C GLU A 267 23.26 -7.87 -4.24
N THR A 268 22.37 -8.57 -3.52
CA THR A 268 22.30 -10.05 -3.58
C THR A 268 21.82 -10.52 -4.96
N ALA A 269 20.85 -9.82 -5.56
CA ALA A 269 20.35 -10.15 -6.90
C ALA A 269 21.45 -9.98 -7.97
N LEU A 270 22.19 -8.86 -7.93
CA LEU A 270 23.32 -8.61 -8.84
C LEU A 270 24.40 -9.66 -8.70
N LYS A 271 24.78 -10.02 -7.46
CA LYS A 271 25.75 -11.08 -7.21
C LYS A 271 25.31 -12.41 -7.82
N ARG A 272 24.07 -12.84 -7.58
CA ARG A 272 23.53 -14.08 -8.16
C ARG A 272 23.51 -14.05 -9.69
N LEU A 273 23.13 -12.91 -10.29
CA LEU A 273 23.17 -12.76 -11.75
C LEU A 273 24.57 -12.96 -12.30
N SER A 274 25.61 -12.40 -11.66
CA SER A 274 27.00 -12.59 -12.07
C SER A 274 27.46 -14.04 -11.89
N GLU A 275 27.08 -14.69 -10.79
CA GLU A 275 27.48 -16.09 -10.51
C GLU A 275 26.82 -17.08 -11.49
N TRP A 276 25.68 -16.74 -12.08
CA TRP A 276 24.90 -17.61 -12.96
C TRP A 276 24.89 -17.12 -14.43
N GLU A 277 25.73 -16.15 -14.78
CA GLU A 277 25.71 -15.48 -16.08
C GLU A 277 25.84 -16.47 -17.25
N ASP A 278 26.86 -17.36 -17.20
CA ASP A 278 27.11 -18.34 -18.28
C ASP A 278 25.95 -19.32 -18.42
N ILE A 279 25.41 -19.81 -17.28
CA ILE A 279 24.25 -20.72 -17.28
C ILE A 279 23.03 -20.01 -17.86
N THR A 280 22.76 -18.77 -17.42
CA THR A 280 21.62 -18.01 -17.90
C THR A 280 21.68 -17.75 -19.39
N LYS A 281 22.83 -17.33 -19.90
CA LYS A 281 23.04 -17.03 -21.33
C LYS A 281 23.12 -18.28 -22.21
N SER A 282 23.41 -19.46 -21.65
CA SER A 282 23.46 -20.72 -22.41
C SER A 282 22.11 -21.17 -22.97
N THR A 283 21.04 -20.55 -22.54
CA THR A 283 19.66 -20.84 -23.01
C THR A 283 19.28 -20.09 -24.29
N ASP A 284 20.13 -19.17 -24.74
CA ASP A 284 19.88 -18.41 -25.97
C ASP A 284 20.07 -19.29 -27.21
N ILE A 285 19.29 -19.02 -28.25
CA ILE A 285 19.47 -19.67 -29.56
C ILE A 285 20.80 -19.16 -30.13
N GLN A 286 21.71 -20.08 -30.44
CA GLN A 286 22.94 -19.76 -31.17
C GLN A 286 22.59 -19.72 -32.67
N GLU A 287 22.68 -18.55 -33.29
CA GLU A 287 22.55 -18.35 -34.72
C GLU A 287 23.79 -18.84 -35.47
#